data_86137a06802d4842807ea752152d99dd
#
_entry.id   86137a06802d4842807ea752152d99dd
#
_cell.length_a   1.000
_cell.length_b   1.000
_cell.length_c   1.000
_cell.angle_alpha   90.00
_cell.angle_beta   90.00
_cell.angle_gamma   90.00
#
_symmetry.space_group_name_H-M   'P 1'
#
loop_
_entity.id
_entity.type
_entity.pdbx_description
1 polymer ?
#
loop_
_entity_poly.entity_id
_entity_poly.type
_entity_poly.pdbx_seq_one_letter_code
_entity_poly.pdbx_strand_id
1 'polypeptide(L)'
;DERQALLAQGDVSDRIGWLEHQLAELEREDLDPAALKALDAAHRRQANAAGLIAACDQALARLGDDEAPSLSRQLQQARAGVARAAADEPRLAEAGVLLEGAAAQVEEALAVVARVRDDLEPDPQRLDELERRLVRIHDLARKHRLAPAELGAHRDRVAGELEQLRGAGQRLDRLEGDRRVRQVGGQA
;
A
#
# COMPACT_ATOMS: atom_id res chain seq x y z
N ASP A 1 -22.48 42.74 26.26
CA ASP A 1 -21.25 41.94 26.48
C ASP A 1 -21.55 40.45 26.71
N GLU A 2 -22.55 40.12 27.55
CA GLU A 2 -22.94 38.73 27.83
C GLU A 2 -23.48 38.00 26.58
N ARG A 3 -24.24 38.69 25.74
CA ARG A 3 -24.75 38.17 24.47
C ARG A 3 -23.64 37.86 23.46
N GLN A 4 -22.59 38.68 23.39
CA GLN A 4 -21.43 38.45 22.53
C GLN A 4 -20.59 37.26 23.03
N ALA A 5 -20.48 37.09 24.34
CA ALA A 5 -19.78 35.93 24.92
C ALA A 5 -20.52 34.62 24.63
N LEU A 6 -21.84 34.58 24.74
CA LEU A 6 -22.69 33.43 24.42
C LEU A 6 -22.63 33.07 22.94
N LEU A 7 -22.63 34.04 22.04
CA LEU A 7 -22.48 33.82 20.59
C LEU A 7 -21.10 33.26 20.25
N ALA A 8 -20.04 33.83 20.83
CA ALA A 8 -18.66 33.35 20.62
C ALA A 8 -18.46 31.92 21.16
N GLN A 9 -19.13 31.57 22.26
CA GLN A 9 -19.08 30.21 22.84
C GLN A 9 -19.86 29.21 21.98
N GLY A 10 -21.00 29.62 21.38
CA GLY A 10 -21.71 28.81 20.40
C GLY A 10 -20.88 28.53 19.15
N ASP A 11 -20.22 29.53 18.58
CA ASP A 11 -19.34 29.38 17.41
C ASP A 11 -18.17 28.45 17.66
N VAL A 12 -17.58 28.48 18.87
CA VAL A 12 -16.49 27.58 19.26
C VAL A 12 -16.98 26.14 19.41
N SER A 13 -18.16 25.95 20.04
CA SER A 13 -18.76 24.62 20.19
C SER A 13 -19.08 23.98 18.83
N ASP A 14 -19.64 24.74 17.90
CA ASP A 14 -19.94 24.30 16.55
C ASP A 14 -18.67 23.95 15.78
N ARG A 15 -17.62 24.75 15.96
CA ARG A 15 -16.30 24.47 15.36
C ARG A 15 -15.69 23.18 15.89
N ILE A 16 -15.78 22.94 17.19
CA ILE A 16 -15.30 21.69 17.83
C ILE A 16 -16.06 20.50 17.24
N GLY A 17 -17.39 20.54 17.19
CA GLY A 17 -18.22 19.47 16.64
C GLY A 17 -17.89 19.17 15.17
N TRP A 18 -17.65 20.21 14.38
CA TRP A 18 -17.24 20.07 12.99
C TRP A 18 -15.85 19.40 12.83
N LEU A 19 -14.86 19.82 13.64
CA LEU A 19 -13.51 19.23 13.65
C LEU A 19 -13.53 17.78 14.12
N GLU A 20 -14.33 17.45 15.14
CA GLU A 20 -14.52 16.08 15.63
C GLU A 20 -15.06 15.16 14.52
N HIS A 21 -16.06 15.65 13.78
CA HIS A 21 -16.61 14.90 12.67
C HIS A 21 -15.58 14.68 11.55
N GLN A 22 -14.82 15.71 11.19
CA GLN A 22 -13.76 15.60 10.18
C GLN A 22 -12.65 14.65 10.63
N LEU A 23 -12.22 14.76 11.87
CA LEU A 23 -11.18 13.89 12.43
C LEU A 23 -11.63 12.43 12.41
N ALA A 24 -12.86 12.16 12.84
CA ALA A 24 -13.43 10.81 12.84
C ALA A 24 -13.50 10.20 11.42
N GLU A 25 -13.76 10.99 10.38
CA GLU A 25 -13.73 10.52 9.00
C GLU A 25 -12.31 10.19 8.55
N LEU A 26 -11.34 11.06 8.86
CA LEU A 26 -9.93 10.88 8.50
C LEU A 26 -9.27 9.70 9.23
N GLU A 27 -9.70 9.39 10.45
CA GLU A 27 -9.18 8.29 11.26
C GLU A 27 -9.73 6.90 10.84
N ARG A 28 -10.72 6.83 9.96
CA ARG A 28 -11.26 5.55 9.46
C ARG A 28 -10.30 4.81 8.55
N GLU A 29 -9.36 5.52 7.94
CA GLU A 29 -8.34 4.94 7.06
C GLU A 29 -6.94 5.21 7.63
N ASP A 30 -6.05 4.26 7.38
CA ASP A 30 -4.63 4.49 7.64
C ASP A 30 -4.05 5.38 6.54
N LEU A 31 -3.82 6.63 6.89
CA LEU A 31 -3.34 7.69 5.99
C LEU A 31 -1.84 7.93 6.11
N ASP A 32 -1.10 7.06 6.78
CA ASP A 32 0.35 7.11 6.78
C ASP A 32 0.88 6.94 5.35
N PRO A 33 1.82 7.77 4.88
CA PRO A 33 2.40 7.66 3.54
C PRO A 33 2.93 6.26 3.20
N ALA A 34 3.52 5.56 4.16
CA ALA A 34 3.97 4.17 3.98
C ALA A 34 2.80 3.20 3.77
N ALA A 35 1.71 3.36 4.53
CA ALA A 35 0.50 2.55 4.40
C ALA A 35 -0.22 2.80 3.07
N LEU A 36 -0.31 4.05 2.61
CA LEU A 36 -0.89 4.39 1.31
C LEU A 36 -0.11 3.78 0.16
N LYS A 37 1.22 3.83 0.23
CA LYS A 37 2.10 3.21 -0.78
C LYS A 37 1.97 1.68 -0.79
N ALA A 38 1.87 1.06 0.38
CA ALA A 38 1.65 -0.37 0.51
C ALA A 38 0.28 -0.80 -0.04
N LEU A 39 -0.77 -0.01 0.21
CA LEU A 39 -2.12 -0.23 -0.33
C LEU A 39 -2.13 -0.20 -1.86
N ASP A 40 -1.49 0.80 -2.47
CA ASP A 40 -1.40 0.93 -3.91
C ASP A 40 -0.63 -0.23 -4.55
N ALA A 41 0.49 -0.64 -3.93
CA ALA A 41 1.25 -1.80 -4.37
C ALA A 41 0.46 -3.11 -4.26
N ALA A 42 -0.28 -3.31 -3.17
CA ALA A 42 -1.13 -4.48 -2.97
C ALA A 42 -2.27 -4.53 -4.00
N HIS A 43 -2.91 -3.39 -4.29
CA HIS A 43 -3.95 -3.29 -5.31
C HIS A 43 -3.41 -3.67 -6.70
N ARG A 44 -2.29 -3.08 -7.12
CA ARG A 44 -1.67 -3.41 -8.42
C ARG A 44 -1.31 -4.89 -8.53
N ARG A 45 -0.78 -5.46 -7.46
CA ARG A 45 -0.42 -6.89 -7.42
C ARG A 45 -1.65 -7.77 -7.61
N GLN A 46 -2.76 -7.49 -6.93
CA GLN A 46 -4.00 -8.26 -7.07
C GLN A 46 -4.68 -8.02 -8.43
N ALA A 47 -4.78 -6.77 -8.88
CA ALA A 47 -5.37 -6.43 -10.16
C ALA A 47 -4.66 -7.10 -11.35
N ASN A 48 -3.34 -7.30 -11.24
CA ASN A 48 -2.52 -7.91 -12.29
C ASN A 48 -2.27 -9.41 -12.08
N ALA A 49 -2.75 -10.01 -11.00
CA ALA A 49 -2.42 -11.40 -10.65
C ALA A 49 -2.73 -12.40 -11.78
N ALA A 50 -3.89 -12.31 -12.41
CA ALA A 50 -4.27 -13.20 -13.51
C ALA A 50 -3.33 -13.07 -14.72
N GLY A 51 -2.95 -11.84 -15.09
CA GLY A 51 -2.00 -11.58 -16.17
C GLY A 51 -0.59 -12.07 -15.85
N LEU A 52 -0.15 -11.91 -14.59
CA LEU A 52 1.15 -12.39 -14.12
C LEU A 52 1.21 -13.92 -14.11
N ILE A 53 0.16 -14.59 -13.65
CA ILE A 53 0.05 -16.06 -13.69
C ILE A 53 0.12 -16.55 -15.15
N ALA A 54 -0.65 -15.95 -16.07
CA ALA A 54 -0.62 -16.33 -17.48
C ALA A 54 0.78 -16.14 -18.09
N ALA A 55 1.50 -15.07 -17.74
CA ALA A 55 2.87 -14.84 -18.20
C ALA A 55 3.85 -15.89 -17.63
N CYS A 56 3.72 -16.25 -16.35
CA CYS A 56 4.52 -17.29 -15.73
C CYS A 56 4.26 -18.67 -16.38
N ASP A 57 2.98 -19.04 -16.55
CA ASP A 57 2.59 -20.31 -17.18
C ASP A 57 3.13 -20.40 -18.61
N GLN A 58 3.07 -19.31 -19.39
CA GLN A 58 3.63 -19.24 -20.72
C GLN A 58 5.17 -19.41 -20.73
N ALA A 59 5.87 -18.79 -19.78
CA ALA A 59 7.31 -18.92 -19.65
C ALA A 59 7.70 -20.35 -19.28
N LEU A 60 7.01 -20.97 -18.31
CA LEU A 60 7.23 -22.36 -17.89
C LEU A 60 7.03 -23.33 -19.06
N ALA A 61 5.94 -23.18 -19.82
CA ALA A 61 5.65 -24.03 -20.98
C ALA A 61 6.72 -23.90 -22.08
N ARG A 62 7.13 -22.67 -22.41
CA ARG A 62 8.13 -22.44 -23.47
C ARG A 62 9.55 -22.86 -23.11
N LEU A 63 9.92 -22.69 -21.85
CA LEU A 63 11.28 -22.94 -21.40
C LEU A 63 11.48 -24.36 -20.84
N GLY A 64 10.49 -24.91 -20.13
CA GLY A 64 10.68 -26.09 -19.29
C GLY A 64 9.77 -27.27 -19.57
N ASP A 65 8.81 -27.19 -20.49
CA ASP A 65 7.89 -28.30 -20.74
C ASP A 65 8.59 -29.49 -21.44
N ASP A 66 8.53 -30.67 -20.83
CA ASP A 66 9.13 -31.88 -21.35
C ASP A 66 8.32 -32.52 -22.49
N GLU A 67 7.03 -32.21 -22.61
CA GLU A 67 6.14 -32.78 -23.64
C GLU A 67 6.08 -31.94 -24.93
N ALA A 68 6.47 -30.66 -24.85
CA ALA A 68 6.48 -29.72 -25.99
C ALA A 68 7.92 -29.42 -26.45
N PRO A 69 8.13 -28.80 -27.64
CA PRO A 69 9.43 -28.31 -28.04
C PRO A 69 9.87 -27.12 -27.18
N SER A 70 10.29 -27.40 -25.96
CA SER A 70 10.77 -26.41 -25.00
C SER A 70 12.25 -26.08 -25.20
N LEU A 71 12.69 -24.92 -24.68
CA LEU A 71 14.09 -24.52 -24.74
C LEU A 71 14.99 -25.52 -23.98
N SER A 72 14.58 -26.01 -22.83
CA SER A 72 15.34 -26.98 -22.04
C SER A 72 15.59 -28.26 -22.84
N ARG A 73 14.59 -28.78 -23.53
CA ARG A 73 14.71 -29.94 -24.36
C ARG A 73 15.65 -29.72 -25.58
N GLN A 74 15.51 -28.60 -26.26
CA GLN A 74 16.38 -28.22 -27.37
C GLN A 74 17.82 -28.07 -26.92
N LEU A 75 18.06 -27.46 -25.75
CA LEU A 75 19.37 -27.30 -25.17
C LEU A 75 20.02 -28.64 -24.78
N GLN A 76 19.25 -29.57 -24.22
CA GLN A 76 19.71 -30.91 -23.93
C GLN A 76 20.11 -31.67 -25.21
N GLN A 77 19.30 -31.56 -26.27
CA GLN A 77 19.62 -32.18 -27.55
C GLN A 77 20.89 -31.59 -28.18
N ALA A 78 21.06 -30.27 -28.12
CA ALA A 78 22.24 -29.58 -28.61
C ALA A 78 23.50 -30.04 -27.81
N ARG A 79 23.40 -30.09 -26.48
CA ARG A 79 24.50 -30.62 -25.61
C ARG A 79 24.90 -32.03 -26.00
N ALA A 80 23.93 -32.92 -26.15
CA ALA A 80 24.21 -34.32 -26.53
C ALA A 80 24.87 -34.42 -27.91
N GLY A 81 24.46 -33.56 -28.87
CA GLY A 81 25.09 -33.48 -30.19
C GLY A 81 26.54 -32.99 -30.12
N VAL A 82 26.79 -31.90 -29.40
CA VAL A 82 28.12 -31.33 -29.21
C VAL A 82 29.06 -32.33 -28.46
N ALA A 83 28.56 -32.98 -27.41
CA ALA A 83 29.34 -33.97 -26.66
C ALA A 83 29.80 -35.15 -27.54
N ARG A 84 28.93 -35.62 -28.44
CA ARG A 84 29.31 -36.66 -29.41
C ARG A 84 30.37 -36.15 -30.39
N ALA A 85 30.19 -34.96 -30.96
CA ALA A 85 31.13 -34.39 -31.91
C ALA A 85 32.51 -34.03 -31.28
N ALA A 86 32.55 -33.75 -29.99
CA ALA A 86 33.78 -33.45 -29.24
C ALA A 86 34.77 -34.67 -29.20
N ALA A 87 34.28 -35.86 -29.44
CA ALA A 87 35.14 -37.04 -29.58
C ALA A 87 36.07 -36.96 -30.80
N ASP A 88 35.56 -36.34 -31.89
CA ASP A 88 36.31 -36.18 -33.15
C ASP A 88 36.95 -34.79 -33.26
N GLU A 89 36.37 -33.77 -32.63
CA GLU A 89 36.87 -32.39 -32.61
C GLU A 89 36.96 -31.84 -31.17
N PRO A 90 38.14 -31.98 -30.50
CA PRO A 90 38.29 -31.61 -29.09
C PRO A 90 37.98 -30.14 -28.76
N ARG A 91 38.05 -29.21 -29.71
CA ARG A 91 37.70 -27.79 -29.52
C ARG A 91 36.22 -27.58 -29.20
N LEU A 92 35.35 -28.53 -29.51
CA LEU A 92 33.95 -28.51 -29.14
C LEU A 92 33.68 -28.76 -27.65
N ALA A 93 34.67 -29.24 -26.91
CA ALA A 93 34.54 -29.44 -25.46
C ALA A 93 34.22 -28.15 -24.71
N GLU A 94 34.83 -27.03 -25.12
CA GLU A 94 34.51 -25.71 -24.56
C GLU A 94 33.05 -25.31 -24.78
N ALA A 95 32.52 -25.54 -25.99
CA ALA A 95 31.10 -25.28 -26.29
C ALA A 95 30.17 -26.16 -25.43
N GLY A 96 30.57 -27.40 -25.16
CA GLY A 96 29.86 -28.30 -24.25
C GLY A 96 29.71 -27.73 -22.84
N VAL A 97 30.80 -27.18 -22.28
CA VAL A 97 30.81 -26.54 -20.94
C VAL A 97 29.91 -25.32 -20.91
N LEU A 98 29.97 -24.47 -21.96
CA LEU A 98 29.10 -23.27 -22.04
C LEU A 98 27.64 -23.66 -22.14
N LEU A 99 27.27 -24.66 -22.90
CA LEU A 99 25.90 -25.18 -23.01
C LEU A 99 25.39 -25.77 -21.69
N GLU A 100 26.28 -26.42 -20.93
CA GLU A 100 25.96 -26.95 -19.60
C GLU A 100 25.63 -25.81 -18.62
N GLY A 101 26.47 -24.76 -18.61
CA GLY A 101 26.21 -23.55 -17.81
C GLY A 101 24.90 -22.87 -18.19
N ALA A 102 24.58 -22.76 -19.49
CA ALA A 102 23.32 -22.21 -19.98
C ALA A 102 22.12 -23.05 -19.52
N ALA A 103 22.21 -24.37 -19.55
CA ALA A 103 21.17 -25.28 -19.06
C ALA A 103 20.88 -25.06 -17.58
N ALA A 104 21.90 -24.96 -16.73
CA ALA A 104 21.78 -24.72 -15.32
C ALA A 104 21.11 -23.35 -15.03
N GLN A 105 21.46 -22.31 -15.78
CA GLN A 105 20.83 -20.99 -15.66
C GLN A 105 19.35 -20.99 -16.07
N VAL A 106 18.98 -21.74 -17.11
CA VAL A 106 17.58 -21.91 -17.52
C VAL A 106 16.78 -22.63 -16.43
N GLU A 107 17.32 -23.69 -15.84
CA GLU A 107 16.67 -24.41 -14.74
C GLU A 107 16.48 -23.52 -13.50
N GLU A 108 17.46 -22.71 -13.14
CA GLU A 108 17.34 -21.75 -12.04
C GLU A 108 16.28 -20.70 -12.33
N ALA A 109 16.26 -20.14 -13.54
CA ALA A 109 15.23 -19.19 -13.96
C ALA A 109 13.82 -19.79 -13.87
N LEU A 110 13.64 -21.03 -14.33
CA LEU A 110 12.38 -21.77 -14.22
C LEU A 110 11.94 -21.95 -12.78
N ALA A 111 12.86 -22.28 -11.87
CA ALA A 111 12.56 -22.43 -10.46
C ALA A 111 12.10 -21.11 -9.81
N VAL A 112 12.68 -19.97 -10.23
CA VAL A 112 12.24 -18.64 -9.80
C VAL A 112 10.83 -18.32 -10.31
N VAL A 113 10.59 -18.55 -11.61
CA VAL A 113 9.27 -18.30 -12.24
C VAL A 113 8.19 -19.16 -11.60
N ALA A 114 8.45 -20.44 -11.35
CA ALA A 114 7.52 -21.36 -10.69
C ALA A 114 7.16 -20.88 -9.27
N ARG A 115 8.15 -20.48 -8.47
CA ARG A 115 7.90 -19.94 -7.12
C ARG A 115 7.05 -18.67 -7.17
N VAL A 116 7.38 -17.74 -8.05
CA VAL A 116 6.58 -16.50 -8.19
C VAL A 116 5.15 -16.83 -8.61
N ARG A 117 4.97 -17.74 -9.55
CA ARG A 117 3.65 -18.19 -10.01
C ARG A 117 2.82 -18.81 -8.89
N ASP A 118 3.46 -19.65 -8.04
CA ASP A 118 2.79 -20.30 -6.91
C ASP A 118 2.44 -19.32 -5.77
N ASP A 119 3.21 -18.24 -5.62
CA ASP A 119 2.94 -17.16 -4.68
C ASP A 119 1.82 -16.18 -5.16
N LEU A 120 1.44 -16.25 -6.44
CA LEU A 120 0.40 -15.42 -7.03
C LEU A 120 -0.96 -16.11 -6.90
N GLU A 121 -1.69 -15.80 -5.84
CA GLU A 121 -3.09 -16.21 -5.68
C GLU A 121 -4.02 -15.05 -6.07
N PRO A 122 -4.86 -15.22 -7.13
CA PRO A 122 -5.89 -14.25 -7.43
C PRO A 122 -6.97 -14.33 -6.36
N ASP A 123 -7.15 -13.24 -5.60
CA ASP A 123 -8.19 -13.11 -4.59
C ASP A 123 -9.14 -11.97 -4.97
N PRO A 124 -10.29 -12.27 -5.63
CA PRO A 124 -11.25 -11.26 -6.03
C PRO A 124 -11.87 -10.50 -4.86
N GLN A 125 -12.02 -11.14 -3.69
CA GLN A 125 -12.55 -10.49 -2.50
C GLN A 125 -11.55 -9.47 -1.95
N ARG A 126 -10.29 -9.86 -1.91
CA ARG A 126 -9.21 -8.97 -1.51
C ARG A 126 -9.04 -7.78 -2.45
N LEU A 127 -9.16 -8.01 -3.76
CA LEU A 127 -9.14 -6.94 -4.77
C LEU A 127 -10.27 -5.94 -4.51
N ASP A 128 -11.49 -6.40 -4.33
CA ASP A 128 -12.65 -5.55 -4.05
C ASP A 128 -12.49 -4.74 -2.73
N GLU A 129 -11.94 -5.34 -1.67
CA GLU A 129 -11.61 -4.62 -0.44
C GLU A 129 -10.58 -3.50 -0.66
N LEU A 130 -9.52 -3.79 -1.41
CA LEU A 130 -8.47 -2.81 -1.73
C LEU A 130 -9.03 -1.66 -2.58
N GLU A 131 -9.85 -1.97 -3.58
CA GLU A 131 -10.53 -0.97 -4.41
C GLU A 131 -11.44 -0.07 -3.59
N ARG A 132 -12.26 -0.63 -2.70
CA ARG A 132 -13.13 0.13 -1.80
C ARG A 132 -12.32 1.07 -0.90
N ARG A 133 -11.18 0.62 -0.38
CA ARG A 133 -10.30 1.48 0.43
C ARG A 133 -9.71 2.62 -0.39
N LEU A 134 -9.23 2.35 -1.60
CA LEU A 134 -8.73 3.38 -2.51
C LEU A 134 -9.80 4.41 -2.85
N VAL A 135 -11.03 3.97 -3.14
CA VAL A 135 -12.17 4.89 -3.41
C VAL A 135 -12.42 5.80 -2.21
N ARG A 136 -12.48 5.26 -0.98
CA ARG A 136 -12.68 6.09 0.22
C ARG A 136 -11.57 7.12 0.43
N ILE A 137 -10.30 6.73 0.21
CA ILE A 137 -9.16 7.65 0.31
C ILE A 137 -9.23 8.74 -0.75
N HIS A 138 -9.57 8.39 -2.00
CA HIS A 138 -9.74 9.38 -3.06
C HIS A 138 -10.93 10.31 -2.81
N ASP A 139 -12.03 9.82 -2.23
CA ASP A 139 -13.17 10.65 -1.85
C ASP A 139 -12.81 11.62 -0.73
N LEU A 140 -12.04 11.20 0.28
CA LEU A 140 -11.50 12.09 1.31
C LEU A 140 -10.58 13.15 0.70
N ALA A 141 -9.66 12.76 -0.18
CA ALA A 141 -8.75 13.67 -0.86
C ALA A 141 -9.52 14.75 -1.66
N ARG A 142 -10.54 14.33 -2.41
CA ARG A 142 -11.41 15.23 -3.16
C ARG A 142 -12.21 16.16 -2.25
N LYS A 143 -12.79 15.63 -1.16
CA LYS A 143 -13.56 16.43 -0.18
C LYS A 143 -12.71 17.52 0.45
N HIS A 144 -11.47 17.19 0.81
CA HIS A 144 -10.54 18.12 1.44
C HIS A 144 -9.70 18.94 0.44
N ARG A 145 -9.84 18.68 -0.88
CA ARG A 145 -9.08 19.32 -1.96
C ARG A 145 -7.56 19.16 -1.79
N LEU A 146 -7.14 17.97 -1.40
CA LEU A 146 -5.76 17.59 -1.15
C LEU A 146 -5.37 16.38 -2.00
N ALA A 147 -4.07 16.16 -2.20
CA ALA A 147 -3.59 14.88 -2.69
C ALA A 147 -3.70 13.79 -1.59
N PRO A 148 -3.91 12.52 -1.93
CA PRO A 148 -3.98 11.45 -0.95
C PRO A 148 -2.80 11.41 0.04
N ALA A 149 -1.58 11.68 -0.44
CA ALA A 149 -0.38 11.72 0.39
C ALA A 149 -0.38 12.85 1.44
N GLU A 150 -1.21 13.88 1.28
CA GLU A 150 -1.31 15.02 2.20
C GLU A 150 -2.37 14.81 3.29
N LEU A 151 -3.22 13.79 3.16
CA LEU A 151 -4.33 13.54 4.09
C LEU A 151 -3.85 13.25 5.52
N GLY A 152 -2.74 12.51 5.69
CA GLY A 152 -2.16 12.22 6.99
C GLY A 152 -1.74 13.49 7.74
N ALA A 153 -1.01 14.38 7.08
CA ALA A 153 -0.63 15.67 7.64
C ALA A 153 -1.85 16.58 7.90
N HIS A 154 -2.88 16.50 7.08
CA HIS A 154 -4.13 17.22 7.30
C HIS A 154 -4.87 16.69 8.53
N ARG A 155 -4.99 15.38 8.70
CA ARG A 155 -5.54 14.74 9.92
C ARG A 155 -4.84 15.27 11.17
N ASP A 156 -3.51 15.31 11.16
CA ASP A 156 -2.73 15.74 12.31
C ASP A 156 -2.94 17.24 12.62
N ARG A 157 -3.11 18.08 11.59
CA ARG A 157 -3.48 19.49 11.77
C ARG A 157 -4.87 19.65 12.38
N VAL A 158 -5.86 18.88 11.90
CA VAL A 158 -7.23 18.89 12.44
C VAL A 158 -7.23 18.46 13.91
N ALA A 159 -6.50 17.40 14.24
CA ALA A 159 -6.35 16.92 15.63
C ALA A 159 -5.72 18.00 16.51
N GLY A 160 -4.65 18.65 16.05
CA GLY A 160 -3.99 19.73 16.80
C GLY A 160 -4.89 20.95 17.02
N GLU A 161 -5.66 21.38 16.01
CA GLU A 161 -6.63 22.47 16.15
C GLU A 161 -7.71 22.12 17.16
N LEU A 162 -8.23 20.90 17.13
CA LEU A 162 -9.24 20.41 18.05
C LEU A 162 -8.74 20.41 19.50
N GLU A 163 -7.53 19.95 19.74
CA GLU A 163 -6.91 19.97 21.07
C GLU A 163 -6.72 21.38 21.59
N GLN A 164 -6.28 22.32 20.74
CA GLN A 164 -6.12 23.73 21.12
C GLN A 164 -7.44 24.37 21.52
N LEU A 165 -8.50 24.14 20.77
CA LEU A 165 -9.84 24.69 21.08
C LEU A 165 -10.40 24.10 22.36
N ARG A 166 -10.27 22.79 22.58
CA ARG A 166 -10.69 22.15 23.83
C ARG A 166 -9.91 22.67 25.05
N GLY A 167 -8.60 22.83 24.92
CA GLY A 167 -7.77 23.39 25.97
C GLY A 167 -8.04 24.85 26.30
N ALA A 168 -8.41 25.64 25.28
CA ALA A 168 -8.85 27.05 25.49
C ALA A 168 -10.19 27.12 26.20
N GLY A 169 -11.16 26.28 25.81
CA GLY A 169 -12.47 26.19 26.48
C GLY A 169 -12.33 25.85 27.96
N GLN A 170 -11.57 24.83 28.30
CA GLN A 170 -11.33 24.43 29.69
C GLN A 170 -10.66 25.53 30.53
N ARG A 171 -9.78 26.33 29.93
CA ARG A 171 -9.16 27.47 30.64
C ARG A 171 -10.15 28.58 30.90
N LEU A 172 -11.05 28.87 29.95
CA LEU A 172 -12.12 29.87 30.15
C LEU A 172 -13.09 29.43 31.24
N ASP A 173 -13.53 28.19 31.26
CA ASP A 173 -14.43 27.63 32.26
C ASP A 173 -13.84 27.73 33.68
N ARG A 174 -12.53 27.45 33.84
CA ARG A 174 -11.83 27.61 35.11
C ARG A 174 -11.77 29.06 35.58
N LEU A 175 -11.46 29.99 34.68
CA LEU A 175 -11.41 31.42 34.99
C LEU A 175 -12.79 32.00 35.36
N GLU A 176 -13.84 31.53 34.74
CA GLU A 176 -15.21 31.90 35.06
C GLU A 176 -15.67 31.31 36.40
N GLY A 177 -15.31 30.05 36.66
CA GLY A 177 -15.53 29.41 37.96
C GLY A 177 -14.86 30.16 39.10
N ASP A 178 -13.58 30.53 38.94
CA ASP A 178 -12.82 31.32 39.92
C ASP A 178 -13.40 32.73 40.15
N ARG A 179 -13.92 33.37 39.09
CA ARG A 179 -14.61 34.65 39.21
C ARG A 179 -15.90 34.55 40.00
N ARG A 180 -16.75 33.54 39.75
CA ARG A 180 -17.98 33.28 40.48
C ARG A 180 -17.71 33.04 41.97
N VAL A 181 -16.69 32.25 42.32
CA VAL A 181 -16.32 31.97 43.69
C VAL A 181 -15.86 33.23 44.42
N ARG A 182 -15.09 34.13 43.76
CA ARG A 182 -14.66 35.39 44.35
C ARG A 182 -15.78 36.39 44.54
N GLN A 183 -16.81 36.43 43.64
CA GLN A 183 -17.97 37.30 43.80
C GLN A 183 -18.86 36.86 44.94
N VAL A 184 -19.03 35.56 45.16
CA VAL A 184 -19.86 35.05 46.27
C VAL A 184 -19.14 35.16 47.62
N GLY A 185 -17.78 35.01 47.68
CA GLY A 185 -17.02 35.12 48.89
C GLY A 185 -16.72 36.57 49.35
N GLY A 186 -16.98 37.57 48.55
CA GLY A 186 -16.77 38.98 48.89
C GLY A 186 -18.03 39.72 49.42
N GLN A 187 -19.15 39.00 49.63
CA GLN A 187 -20.40 39.57 50.22
C GLN A 187 -20.69 39.07 51.63
N ALA A 188 -19.71 38.52 52.36
CA ALA A 188 -19.84 38.04 53.72
C ALA A 188 -19.10 39.01 54.70
#